data_e018235d7b26550dafd70c740e25fbbb
#
_entry.id   e018235d7b26550dafd70c740e25fbbb
#
_cell.length_a   1.000
_cell.length_b   1.000
_cell.length_c   1.000
_cell.angle_alpha   90.00
_cell.angle_beta   90.00
_cell.angle_gamma   90.00
#
_symmetry.space_group_name_H-M   'P 1'
#
loop_
_entity.id
_entity.type
_entity.pdbx_description
1 polymer ?
#
loop_
_entity_poly.entity_id
_entity_poly.type
_entity_poly.pdbx_seq_one_letter_code
_entity_poly.pdbx_strand_id
1 'polypeptide(L)'
;IDVSRSMQAQDLAPDRLTKTKLWAAELVQILKGQQIGLVVFAGAAYMYMPLTDDYNAAIDFINGITTEMASYQGTAIGDAIETAQKAFGDETNKSRGLVIISDGEDHDSNAIQAAEKAAKKGIVITTIGAGTEKGALIPEQDDLGFKYKLDEEGQPVRSKLNKEELIKIAAAAHGRYYSLDNPRSALEGVKNMVDNLDKGTYDVHETSNNISLFPWLLWPAFFLFLIEMIMSMNISIKTKSNNRT
;
A
#
# COMPACT_ATOMS: atom_id res chain seq x y z
N ILE A 1 5.90 -1.21 -7.80
CA ILE A 1 6.03 -0.52 -9.11
C ILE A 1 7.02 -1.28 -9.96
N ASP A 2 6.60 -1.62 -11.18
CA ASP A 2 7.45 -2.21 -12.21
C ASP A 2 8.46 -1.18 -12.73
N VAL A 3 9.73 -1.54 -12.77
CA VAL A 3 10.84 -0.72 -13.28
C VAL A 3 11.58 -1.40 -14.43
N SER A 4 10.96 -2.41 -15.06
CA SER A 4 11.49 -3.07 -16.26
C SER A 4 11.63 -2.08 -17.42
N ARG A 5 12.46 -2.41 -18.41
CA ARG A 5 12.68 -1.54 -19.59
C ARG A 5 11.40 -1.31 -20.41
N SER A 6 10.45 -2.23 -20.38
CA SER A 6 9.16 -2.07 -21.06
C SER A 6 8.38 -0.87 -20.54
N MET A 7 8.63 -0.45 -19.30
CA MET A 7 8.02 0.75 -18.70
C MET A 7 8.54 2.07 -19.31
N GLN A 8 9.54 2.05 -20.17
CA GLN A 8 9.97 3.21 -20.98
C GLN A 8 9.11 3.37 -22.25
N ALA A 9 8.25 2.40 -22.59
CA ALA A 9 7.38 2.49 -23.75
C ALA A 9 6.46 3.73 -23.69
N GLN A 10 6.21 4.36 -24.85
CA GLN A 10 5.55 5.66 -24.96
C GLN A 10 4.10 5.57 -25.46
N ASP A 11 3.44 4.45 -25.27
CA ASP A 11 2.01 4.31 -25.55
C ASP A 11 1.12 4.99 -24.50
N LEU A 12 1.69 5.31 -23.33
CA LEU A 12 1.14 6.24 -22.35
C LEU A 12 2.08 7.45 -22.24
N ALA A 13 1.61 8.66 -22.58
CA ALA A 13 2.44 9.85 -22.58
C ALA A 13 2.79 10.32 -21.15
N PRO A 14 4.05 10.76 -20.90
CA PRO A 14 5.20 10.77 -21.81
C PRO A 14 5.81 9.37 -22.03
N ASP A 15 5.81 8.51 -21.03
CA ASP A 15 6.13 7.10 -21.00
C ASP A 15 5.37 6.43 -19.83
N ARG A 16 5.33 5.09 -19.83
CA ARG A 16 4.59 4.33 -18.81
C ARG A 16 5.08 4.59 -17.39
N LEU A 17 6.42 4.61 -17.18
CA LEU A 17 6.99 4.81 -15.85
C LEU A 17 6.73 6.21 -15.31
N THR A 18 6.93 7.23 -16.13
CA THR A 18 6.65 8.63 -15.75
C THR A 18 5.17 8.81 -15.40
N LYS A 19 4.26 8.27 -16.22
CA LYS A 19 2.82 8.30 -15.92
C LYS A 19 2.48 7.54 -14.64
N THR A 20 3.11 6.39 -14.40
CA THR A 20 2.97 5.61 -13.16
C THR A 20 3.40 6.43 -11.94
N LYS A 21 4.56 7.10 -12.00
CA LYS A 21 5.07 7.93 -10.90
C LYS A 21 4.12 9.08 -10.56
N LEU A 22 3.63 9.80 -11.56
CA LEU A 22 2.67 10.88 -11.36
C LEU A 22 1.38 10.37 -10.69
N TRP A 23 0.83 9.26 -11.18
CA TRP A 23 -0.36 8.64 -10.62
C TRP A 23 -0.13 8.11 -9.20
N ALA A 24 1.01 7.47 -8.94
CA ALA A 24 1.35 6.96 -7.61
C ALA A 24 1.53 8.09 -6.59
N ALA A 25 2.15 9.21 -6.98
CA ALA A 25 2.28 10.39 -6.13
C ALA A 25 0.90 11.01 -5.79
N GLU A 26 -0.03 11.05 -6.74
CA GLU A 26 -1.40 11.48 -6.49
C GLU A 26 -2.14 10.52 -5.56
N LEU A 27 -1.97 9.21 -5.74
CA LEU A 27 -2.53 8.19 -4.85
C LEU A 27 -2.06 8.38 -3.41
N VAL A 28 -0.77 8.62 -3.18
CA VAL A 28 -0.20 8.88 -1.84
C VAL A 28 -0.92 10.05 -1.16
N GLN A 29 -1.25 11.12 -1.89
CA GLN A 29 -1.97 12.28 -1.32
C GLN A 29 -3.41 11.94 -0.94
N ILE A 30 -4.06 11.02 -1.65
CA ILE A 30 -5.44 10.59 -1.39
C ILE A 30 -5.49 9.64 -0.18
N LEU A 31 -4.45 8.82 0.03
CA LEU A 31 -4.36 7.81 1.08
C LEU A 31 -3.79 8.34 2.41
N LYS A 32 -3.90 9.65 2.69
CA LYS A 32 -3.49 10.22 3.98
C LYS A 32 -4.21 9.55 5.15
N GLY A 33 -3.44 9.16 6.16
CA GLY A 33 -3.91 8.38 7.31
C GLY A 33 -3.48 6.91 7.25
N GLN A 34 -3.01 6.43 6.08
CA GLN A 34 -2.49 5.07 5.89
C GLN A 34 -0.96 5.05 5.90
N GLN A 35 -0.37 3.95 6.36
CA GLN A 35 1.06 3.71 6.16
C GLN A 35 1.32 3.21 4.74
N ILE A 36 2.32 3.78 4.09
CA ILE A 36 2.68 3.48 2.70
C ILE A 36 4.09 2.95 2.64
N GLY A 37 4.29 1.82 1.99
CA GLY A 37 5.60 1.27 1.63
C GLY A 37 5.73 1.14 0.12
N LEU A 38 6.94 1.05 -0.39
CA LEU A 38 7.23 0.98 -1.81
C LEU A 38 8.16 -0.18 -2.13
N VAL A 39 7.67 -1.07 -2.98
CA VAL A 39 8.45 -2.15 -3.60
C VAL A 39 8.67 -1.80 -5.06
N VAL A 40 9.88 -1.92 -5.54
CA VAL A 40 10.21 -1.86 -6.96
C VAL A 40 10.63 -3.24 -7.45
N PHE A 41 10.27 -3.57 -8.66
CA PHE A 41 10.56 -4.88 -9.24
C PHE A 41 10.76 -4.82 -10.75
N ALA A 42 11.58 -5.74 -11.22
CA ALA A 42 11.77 -6.11 -12.62
C ALA A 42 12.09 -7.62 -12.65
N GLY A 43 13.27 -8.08 -13.04
CA GLY A 43 13.67 -9.49 -12.91
C GLY A 43 13.88 -9.98 -11.47
N ALA A 44 13.84 -9.08 -10.49
CA ALA A 44 13.81 -9.34 -9.04
C ALA A 44 13.07 -8.21 -8.34
N ALA A 45 12.60 -8.46 -7.13
CA ALA A 45 11.87 -7.46 -6.33
C ALA A 45 12.59 -7.13 -5.04
N TYR A 46 12.54 -5.86 -4.63
CA TYR A 46 13.12 -5.40 -3.37
C TYR A 46 12.33 -4.24 -2.77
N MET A 47 12.36 -4.17 -1.45
CA MET A 47 11.81 -3.07 -0.69
C MET A 47 12.63 -1.81 -0.97
N TYR A 48 12.01 -0.81 -1.58
CA TYR A 48 12.65 0.47 -1.89
C TYR A 48 12.41 1.49 -0.78
N MET A 49 11.22 1.47 -0.17
CA MET A 49 10.88 2.27 0.99
C MET A 49 10.04 1.45 1.96
N PRO A 50 10.43 1.32 3.24
CA PRO A 50 9.63 0.64 4.25
C PRO A 50 8.31 1.39 4.51
N LEU A 51 7.37 0.76 5.22
CA LEU A 51 6.11 1.37 5.61
C LEU A 51 6.36 2.64 6.44
N THR A 52 5.79 3.76 6.01
CA THR A 52 5.90 5.08 6.65
C THR A 52 4.60 5.86 6.54
N ASP A 53 4.40 6.82 7.43
CA ASP A 53 3.36 7.85 7.38
C ASP A 53 3.91 9.22 6.88
N ASP A 54 5.20 9.26 6.52
CA ASP A 54 5.79 10.44 5.86
C ASP A 54 5.49 10.44 4.36
N TYR A 55 4.38 11.10 4.00
CA TYR A 55 3.91 11.17 2.61
C TYR A 55 4.83 12.00 1.70
N ASN A 56 5.57 12.95 2.25
CA ASN A 56 6.52 13.74 1.46
C ASN A 56 7.72 12.87 1.08
N ALA A 57 8.27 12.13 2.04
CA ALA A 57 9.31 11.14 1.76
C ALA A 57 8.82 10.10 0.75
N ALA A 58 7.58 9.59 0.89
CA ALA A 58 7.03 8.63 -0.06
C ALA A 58 6.97 9.17 -1.50
N ILE A 59 6.58 10.43 -1.68
CA ILE A 59 6.55 11.09 -2.99
C ILE A 59 7.97 11.27 -3.53
N ASP A 60 8.94 11.65 -2.70
CA ASP A 60 10.34 11.79 -3.11
C ASP A 60 10.92 10.45 -3.56
N PHE A 61 10.65 9.36 -2.84
CA PHE A 61 11.03 8.01 -3.26
C PHE A 61 10.39 7.63 -4.59
N ILE A 62 9.09 7.89 -4.80
CA ILE A 62 8.39 7.62 -6.06
C ILE A 62 9.04 8.42 -7.21
N ASN A 63 9.35 9.69 -6.99
CA ASN A 63 9.99 10.54 -7.99
C ASN A 63 11.41 10.07 -8.35
N GLY A 64 12.12 9.46 -7.39
CA GLY A 64 13.45 8.90 -7.58
C GLY A 64 13.50 7.57 -8.36
N ILE A 65 12.35 6.95 -8.66
CA ILE A 65 12.33 5.66 -9.39
C ILE A 65 12.81 5.85 -10.83
N THR A 66 13.70 4.97 -11.26
CA THR A 66 14.18 4.88 -12.65
C THR A 66 14.30 3.41 -13.09
N THR A 67 14.34 3.17 -14.39
CA THR A 67 14.51 1.82 -14.94
C THR A 67 15.92 1.26 -14.74
N GLU A 68 16.91 2.11 -14.45
CA GLU A 68 18.27 1.70 -14.15
C GLU A 68 18.39 1.00 -12.78
N MET A 69 17.36 1.10 -11.93
CA MET A 69 17.29 0.36 -10.66
C MET A 69 17.19 -1.16 -10.87
N ALA A 70 16.75 -1.59 -12.04
CA ALA A 70 16.65 -3.00 -12.39
C ALA A 70 18.04 -3.60 -12.63
N SER A 71 18.57 -4.36 -11.67
CA SER A 71 19.83 -5.11 -11.83
C SER A 71 19.71 -6.25 -12.85
N TYR A 72 18.51 -6.83 -12.96
CA TYR A 72 18.17 -7.88 -13.92
C TYR A 72 16.90 -7.49 -14.66
N GLN A 73 16.87 -7.73 -15.97
CA GLN A 73 15.70 -7.51 -16.79
C GLN A 73 14.71 -8.69 -16.66
N GLY A 74 13.44 -8.43 -16.84
CA GLY A 74 12.34 -9.34 -16.67
C GLY A 74 11.27 -8.69 -15.82
N THR A 75 10.23 -9.44 -15.49
CA THR A 75 9.14 -8.98 -14.62
C THR A 75 8.79 -10.10 -13.66
N ALA A 76 9.09 -9.94 -12.39
CA ALA A 76 8.89 -10.92 -11.33
C ALA A 76 7.78 -10.42 -10.38
N ILE A 77 6.52 -10.45 -10.84
CA ILE A 77 5.37 -9.99 -10.05
C ILE A 77 5.19 -10.86 -8.80
N GLY A 78 5.45 -12.17 -8.90
CA GLY A 78 5.40 -13.09 -7.76
C GLY A 78 6.34 -12.67 -6.63
N ASP A 79 7.58 -12.36 -6.96
CA ASP A 79 8.59 -11.88 -6.00
C ASP A 79 8.19 -10.53 -5.37
N ALA A 80 7.57 -9.65 -6.16
CA ALA A 80 7.07 -8.37 -5.66
C ALA A 80 5.96 -8.56 -4.62
N ILE A 81 5.04 -9.50 -4.85
CA ILE A 81 3.98 -9.86 -3.89
C ILE A 81 4.60 -10.45 -2.63
N GLU A 82 5.56 -11.37 -2.74
CA GLU A 82 6.21 -11.98 -1.58
C GLU A 82 7.03 -10.95 -0.77
N THR A 83 7.71 -10.02 -1.46
CA THR A 83 8.45 -8.93 -0.82
C THR A 83 7.52 -7.99 -0.06
N ALA A 84 6.41 -7.59 -0.66
CA ALA A 84 5.39 -6.78 0.00
C ALA A 84 4.77 -7.51 1.20
N GLN A 85 4.50 -8.81 1.07
CA GLN A 85 3.97 -9.63 2.15
C GLN A 85 4.92 -9.69 3.35
N LYS A 86 6.24 -9.80 3.13
CA LYS A 86 7.24 -9.75 4.20
C LYS A 86 7.28 -8.38 4.88
N ALA A 87 7.11 -7.31 4.11
CA ALA A 87 7.09 -5.94 4.63
C ALA A 87 5.90 -5.65 5.54
N PHE A 88 4.76 -6.24 5.25
CA PHE A 88 3.58 -6.13 6.13
C PHE A 88 3.75 -6.84 7.47
N GLY A 89 4.70 -7.77 7.60
CA GLY A 89 4.90 -8.58 8.79
C GLY A 89 3.74 -9.55 9.06
N ASP A 90 3.76 -10.19 10.22
CA ASP A 90 2.79 -11.25 10.60
C ASP A 90 1.62 -10.73 11.46
N GLU A 91 1.47 -9.41 11.62
CA GLU A 91 0.36 -8.84 12.38
C GLU A 91 -0.98 -9.14 11.66
N THR A 92 -1.83 -9.96 12.25
CA THR A 92 -3.10 -10.41 11.65
C THR A 92 -4.24 -9.41 11.81
N ASN A 93 -4.07 -8.38 12.65
CA ASN A 93 -5.15 -7.47 13.05
C ASN A 93 -5.22 -6.18 12.19
N LYS A 94 -4.38 -6.03 11.18
CA LYS A 94 -4.38 -4.87 10.29
C LYS A 94 -4.86 -5.25 8.91
N SER A 95 -5.77 -4.46 8.35
CA SER A 95 -6.15 -4.57 6.94
C SER A 95 -4.98 -4.15 6.05
N ARG A 96 -4.76 -4.90 4.96
CA ARG A 96 -3.59 -4.73 4.10
C ARG A 96 -4.02 -4.70 2.64
N GLY A 97 -3.62 -3.65 1.95
CA GLY A 97 -3.82 -3.52 0.51
C GLY A 97 -2.48 -3.46 -0.22
N LEU A 98 -2.37 -4.16 -1.32
CA LEU A 98 -1.23 -4.10 -2.24
C LEU A 98 -1.70 -3.59 -3.59
N VAL A 99 -1.04 -2.56 -4.11
CA VAL A 99 -1.27 -2.03 -5.45
C VAL A 99 -0.07 -2.38 -6.32
N ILE A 100 -0.29 -3.17 -7.37
CA ILE A 100 0.75 -3.55 -8.33
C ILE A 100 0.53 -2.74 -9.59
N ILE A 101 1.58 -2.05 -10.06
CA ILE A 101 1.55 -1.24 -11.28
C ILE A 101 2.57 -1.82 -12.25
N SER A 102 2.11 -2.39 -13.35
CA SER A 102 2.94 -3.08 -14.34
C SER A 102 2.23 -3.12 -15.71
N ASP A 103 2.96 -3.43 -16.77
CA ASP A 103 2.37 -3.80 -18.04
C ASP A 103 1.95 -5.30 -18.10
N GLY A 104 2.27 -6.07 -17.06
CA GLY A 104 1.86 -7.47 -16.94
C GLY A 104 2.59 -8.43 -17.86
N GLU A 105 3.68 -8.01 -18.52
CA GLU A 105 4.58 -8.91 -19.26
C GLU A 105 5.41 -9.74 -18.26
N ASP A 106 4.73 -10.59 -17.47
CA ASP A 106 5.38 -11.49 -16.51
C ASP A 106 5.92 -12.73 -17.22
N HIS A 107 7.16 -13.04 -16.93
CA HIS A 107 7.82 -14.26 -17.43
C HIS A 107 7.86 -15.36 -16.36
N ASP A 108 7.33 -15.09 -15.16
CA ASP A 108 7.34 -16.02 -14.05
C ASP A 108 5.90 -16.48 -13.72
N SER A 109 5.63 -17.78 -13.87
CA SER A 109 4.31 -18.39 -13.66
C SER A 109 3.83 -18.38 -12.19
N ASN A 110 4.57 -17.75 -11.27
CA ASN A 110 4.32 -17.79 -9.84
C ASN A 110 3.41 -16.67 -9.31
N ALA A 111 3.11 -15.64 -10.11
CA ALA A 111 2.38 -14.46 -9.67
C ALA A 111 0.98 -14.77 -9.09
N ILE A 112 0.22 -15.63 -9.78
CA ILE A 112 -1.12 -16.04 -9.32
C ILE A 112 -1.04 -16.81 -8.00
N GLN A 113 -0.08 -17.74 -7.86
CA GLN A 113 0.10 -18.51 -6.63
C GLN A 113 0.53 -17.60 -5.45
N ALA A 114 1.41 -16.61 -5.71
CA ALA A 114 1.80 -15.63 -4.73
C ALA A 114 0.60 -14.77 -4.29
N ALA A 115 -0.27 -14.37 -5.23
CA ALA A 115 -1.51 -13.65 -4.94
C ALA A 115 -2.48 -14.47 -4.08
N GLU A 116 -2.67 -15.76 -4.38
CA GLU A 116 -3.49 -16.65 -3.56
C GLU A 116 -2.95 -16.81 -2.13
N LYS A 117 -1.61 -16.93 -1.98
CA LYS A 117 -0.96 -16.98 -0.66
C LYS A 117 -1.15 -15.66 0.11
N ALA A 118 -1.05 -14.51 -0.57
CA ALA A 118 -1.27 -13.20 0.02
C ALA A 118 -2.74 -13.04 0.48
N ALA A 119 -3.71 -13.48 -0.34
CA ALA A 119 -5.13 -13.49 0.01
C ALA A 119 -5.43 -14.29 1.30
N LYS A 120 -4.81 -15.46 1.46
CA LYS A 120 -4.93 -16.29 2.68
C LYS A 120 -4.41 -15.57 3.93
N LYS A 121 -3.54 -14.58 3.77
CA LYS A 121 -3.05 -13.72 4.86
C LYS A 121 -3.84 -12.41 4.99
N GLY A 122 -4.97 -12.26 4.31
CA GLY A 122 -5.84 -11.09 4.38
C GLY A 122 -5.32 -9.89 3.59
N ILE A 123 -4.45 -10.08 2.60
CA ILE A 123 -3.96 -9.02 1.72
C ILE A 123 -4.84 -8.96 0.46
N VAL A 124 -5.43 -7.81 0.19
CA VAL A 124 -6.17 -7.55 -1.05
C VAL A 124 -5.21 -6.96 -2.09
N ILE A 125 -5.17 -7.50 -3.31
CA ILE A 125 -4.28 -7.03 -4.37
C ILE A 125 -5.10 -6.37 -5.47
N THR A 126 -4.85 -5.07 -5.71
CA THR A 126 -5.36 -4.34 -6.86
C THR A 126 -4.24 -4.17 -7.88
N THR A 127 -4.51 -4.47 -9.14
CA THR A 127 -3.53 -4.33 -10.23
C THR A 127 -3.88 -3.15 -11.13
N ILE A 128 -2.87 -2.38 -11.52
CA ILE A 128 -2.99 -1.22 -12.41
C ILE A 128 -2.17 -1.50 -13.67
N GLY A 129 -2.85 -1.61 -14.79
CA GLY A 129 -2.20 -1.85 -16.08
C GLY A 129 -1.58 -0.57 -16.63
N ALA A 130 -0.27 -0.56 -16.78
CA ALA A 130 0.51 0.55 -17.34
C ALA A 130 0.88 0.23 -18.80
N GLY A 131 0.05 0.62 -19.73
CA GLY A 131 0.26 0.40 -21.15
C GLY A 131 -1.04 0.26 -21.93
N THR A 132 -0.91 -0.05 -23.21
CA THR A 132 -2.04 -0.32 -24.11
C THR A 132 -1.91 -1.70 -24.75
N GLU A 133 -3.03 -2.28 -25.17
CA GLU A 133 -3.04 -3.56 -25.90
C GLU A 133 -2.33 -3.48 -27.27
N LYS A 134 -2.28 -2.28 -27.88
CA LYS A 134 -1.51 -2.03 -29.10
C LYS A 134 -0.01 -2.06 -28.85
N GLY A 135 0.39 -1.61 -27.65
CA GLY A 135 1.76 -1.49 -27.23
C GLY A 135 2.58 -0.46 -28.00
N ALA A 136 3.81 -0.27 -27.59
CA ALA A 136 4.78 0.60 -28.24
C ALA A 136 6.17 -0.06 -28.28
N LEU A 137 7.05 0.50 -29.11
CA LEU A 137 8.47 0.12 -29.13
C LEU A 137 9.14 0.64 -27.85
N ILE A 138 10.10 -0.11 -27.35
CA ILE A 138 10.89 0.25 -26.18
C ILE A 138 12.04 1.14 -26.62
N PRO A 139 12.08 2.42 -26.21
CA PRO A 139 13.20 3.30 -26.54
C PRO A 139 14.49 2.79 -25.86
N GLU A 140 15.59 2.90 -26.58
CA GLU A 140 16.93 2.64 -26.04
C GLU A 140 17.84 3.79 -26.49
N GLN A 141 18.56 4.38 -25.56
CA GLN A 141 19.52 5.43 -25.86
C GLN A 141 20.91 4.83 -25.88
N ASP A 142 21.64 4.97 -26.98
CA ASP A 142 23.05 4.64 -27.08
C ASP A 142 23.88 5.89 -27.43
N ASP A 143 25.20 5.73 -27.46
CA ASP A 143 26.13 6.84 -27.78
C ASP A 143 25.94 7.43 -29.19
N LEU A 144 25.16 6.76 -30.06
CA LEU A 144 24.89 7.14 -31.44
C LEU A 144 23.52 7.81 -31.63
N GLY A 145 22.70 7.89 -30.56
CA GLY A 145 21.41 8.54 -30.57
C GLY A 145 20.24 7.65 -30.15
N PHE A 146 19.01 8.10 -30.45
CA PHE A 146 17.80 7.36 -30.15
C PHE A 146 17.64 6.13 -31.05
N LYS A 147 17.54 4.96 -30.44
CA LYS A 147 17.21 3.67 -31.07
C LYS A 147 16.07 3.02 -30.33
N TYR A 148 15.64 1.89 -30.85
CA TYR A 148 14.70 0.99 -30.17
C TYR A 148 15.43 -0.29 -29.78
N LYS A 149 15.05 -0.87 -28.65
CA LYS A 149 15.51 -2.20 -28.24
C LYS A 149 15.25 -3.20 -29.36
N LEU A 150 16.27 -3.98 -29.71
CA LEU A 150 16.16 -5.03 -30.71
C LEU A 150 16.13 -6.40 -30.03
N ASP A 151 15.44 -7.34 -30.65
CA ASP A 151 15.50 -8.77 -30.30
C ASP A 151 16.77 -9.44 -30.88
N GLU A 152 16.88 -10.76 -30.70
CA GLU A 152 18.04 -11.55 -31.19
C GLU A 152 18.11 -11.58 -32.72
N GLU A 153 16.99 -11.38 -33.40
CA GLU A 153 16.86 -11.31 -34.85
C GLU A 153 17.07 -9.89 -35.42
N GLY A 154 17.34 -8.89 -34.53
CA GLY A 154 17.55 -7.51 -34.91
C GLY A 154 16.28 -6.73 -35.24
N GLN A 155 15.11 -7.22 -34.83
CA GLN A 155 13.84 -6.51 -34.99
C GLN A 155 13.52 -5.66 -33.76
N PRO A 156 12.85 -4.49 -33.95
CA PRO A 156 12.43 -3.66 -32.82
C PRO A 156 11.43 -4.38 -31.90
N VAL A 157 11.76 -4.46 -30.60
CA VAL A 157 10.90 -5.08 -29.58
C VAL A 157 9.71 -4.18 -29.29
N ARG A 158 8.52 -4.74 -29.41
CA ARG A 158 7.25 -4.09 -29.04
C ARG A 158 6.71 -4.70 -27.75
N SER A 159 6.63 -3.88 -26.70
CA SER A 159 5.96 -4.25 -25.46
C SER A 159 4.47 -3.94 -25.54
N LYS A 160 3.63 -4.82 -24.99
CA LYS A 160 2.17 -4.70 -24.92
C LYS A 160 1.67 -4.92 -23.52
N LEU A 161 0.55 -4.29 -23.19
CA LEU A 161 -0.13 -4.58 -21.93
C LEU A 161 -0.73 -5.99 -21.95
N ASN A 162 -0.32 -6.83 -20.99
CA ASN A 162 -0.97 -8.11 -20.70
C ASN A 162 -2.05 -7.94 -19.63
N LYS A 163 -3.17 -7.38 -20.05
CA LYS A 163 -4.31 -7.11 -19.17
C LYS A 163 -4.89 -8.37 -18.53
N GLU A 164 -4.91 -9.50 -19.27
CA GLU A 164 -5.50 -10.75 -18.78
C GLU A 164 -4.76 -11.30 -17.57
N GLU A 165 -3.44 -11.23 -17.57
CA GLU A 165 -2.62 -11.68 -16.45
C GLU A 165 -2.85 -10.82 -15.20
N LEU A 166 -2.87 -9.50 -15.36
CA LEU A 166 -3.15 -8.58 -14.27
C LEU A 166 -4.55 -8.76 -13.66
N ILE A 167 -5.55 -9.09 -14.50
CA ILE A 167 -6.91 -9.42 -14.03
C ILE A 167 -6.89 -10.69 -13.17
N LYS A 168 -6.19 -11.75 -13.62
CA LYS A 168 -6.10 -13.01 -12.87
C LYS A 168 -5.42 -12.83 -11.52
N ILE A 169 -4.31 -12.07 -11.47
CA ILE A 169 -3.58 -11.76 -10.24
C ILE A 169 -4.49 -11.01 -9.25
N ALA A 170 -5.19 -9.97 -9.71
CA ALA A 170 -6.10 -9.22 -8.85
C ALA A 170 -7.25 -10.10 -8.34
N ALA A 171 -7.87 -10.90 -9.21
CA ALA A 171 -8.97 -11.79 -8.84
C ALA A 171 -8.55 -12.85 -7.83
N ALA A 172 -7.33 -13.40 -7.95
CA ALA A 172 -6.77 -14.38 -7.00
C ALA A 172 -6.62 -13.83 -5.57
N ALA A 173 -6.54 -12.51 -5.41
CA ALA A 173 -6.42 -11.84 -4.12
C ALA A 173 -7.59 -10.88 -3.82
N HIS A 174 -8.81 -11.22 -4.29
CA HIS A 174 -10.06 -10.51 -3.99
C HIS A 174 -10.08 -9.03 -4.37
N GLY A 175 -9.14 -8.58 -5.19
CA GLY A 175 -9.06 -7.20 -5.66
C GLY A 175 -9.61 -7.02 -7.07
N ARG A 176 -9.22 -5.91 -7.72
CA ARG A 176 -9.69 -5.54 -9.05
C ARG A 176 -8.55 -5.01 -9.90
N TYR A 177 -8.71 -5.15 -11.20
CA TYR A 177 -7.86 -4.53 -12.21
C TYR A 177 -8.40 -3.16 -12.62
N TYR A 178 -7.50 -2.20 -12.81
CA TYR A 178 -7.77 -0.90 -13.44
C TYR A 178 -6.70 -0.58 -14.48
N SER A 179 -7.01 0.32 -15.43
CA SER A 179 -6.06 0.79 -16.43
C SER A 179 -5.56 2.19 -16.10
N LEU A 180 -4.27 2.41 -16.25
CA LEU A 180 -3.65 3.74 -16.13
C LEU A 180 -4.03 4.66 -17.31
N ASP A 181 -4.65 4.14 -18.35
CA ASP A 181 -5.28 4.95 -19.41
C ASP A 181 -6.48 5.76 -18.87
N ASN A 182 -7.15 5.24 -17.83
CA ASN A 182 -8.16 5.96 -17.06
C ASN A 182 -7.70 6.19 -15.61
N PRO A 183 -6.79 7.15 -15.36
CA PRO A 183 -6.13 7.33 -14.07
C PRO A 183 -7.09 7.65 -12.93
N ARG A 184 -8.17 8.42 -13.21
CA ARG A 184 -9.17 8.78 -12.21
C ARG A 184 -9.95 7.57 -11.70
N SER A 185 -10.41 6.70 -12.61
CA SER A 185 -11.10 5.46 -12.23
C SER A 185 -10.19 4.53 -11.40
N ALA A 186 -8.89 4.49 -11.73
CA ALA A 186 -7.91 3.74 -10.96
C ALA A 186 -7.73 4.31 -9.55
N LEU A 187 -7.65 5.63 -9.39
CA LEU A 187 -7.54 6.31 -8.08
C LEU A 187 -8.77 6.03 -7.20
N GLU A 188 -9.97 6.23 -7.77
CA GLU A 188 -11.23 5.95 -7.07
C GLU A 188 -11.35 4.47 -6.68
N GLY A 189 -10.90 3.57 -7.55
CA GLY A 189 -10.92 2.14 -7.30
C GLY A 189 -10.02 1.71 -6.14
N VAL A 190 -8.79 2.24 -6.08
CA VAL A 190 -7.86 1.96 -4.98
C VAL A 190 -8.35 2.61 -3.69
N LYS A 191 -8.85 3.84 -3.73
CA LYS A 191 -9.45 4.50 -2.56
C LYS A 191 -10.60 3.66 -1.99
N ASN A 192 -11.53 3.22 -2.84
CA ASN A 192 -12.64 2.38 -2.41
C ASN A 192 -12.18 1.04 -1.82
N MET A 193 -11.09 0.45 -2.32
CA MET A 193 -10.48 -0.73 -1.71
C MET A 193 -10.02 -0.43 -0.29
N VAL A 194 -9.27 0.65 -0.08
CA VAL A 194 -8.75 1.05 1.24
C VAL A 194 -9.90 1.37 2.20
N ASP A 195 -10.89 2.17 1.78
CA ASP A 195 -12.07 2.51 2.58
C ASP A 195 -12.86 1.26 3.02
N ASN A 196 -12.89 0.21 2.21
CA ASN A 196 -13.54 -1.06 2.57
C ASN A 196 -12.70 -1.90 3.52
N LEU A 197 -11.38 -1.86 3.39
CA LEU A 197 -10.46 -2.51 4.32
C LEU A 197 -10.60 -1.90 5.72
N ASP A 198 -10.65 -0.58 5.83
CA ASP A 198 -10.82 0.12 7.10
C ASP A 198 -12.15 -0.26 7.78
N LYS A 199 -13.25 -0.33 7.02
CA LYS A 199 -14.56 -0.76 7.56
C LYS A 199 -14.53 -2.18 8.09
N GLY A 200 -13.89 -3.12 7.40
CA GLY A 200 -13.75 -4.50 7.86
C GLY A 200 -12.97 -4.61 9.18
N THR A 201 -12.06 -3.69 9.45
CA THR A 201 -11.31 -3.64 10.72
C THR A 201 -12.19 -3.11 11.86
N TYR A 202 -13.09 -2.16 11.59
CA TYR A 202 -14.04 -1.65 12.59
C TYR A 202 -15.07 -2.72 13.01
N ASP A 203 -15.58 -3.52 12.07
CA ASP A 203 -16.52 -4.61 12.38
C ASP A 203 -15.90 -5.71 13.24
N VAL A 204 -14.60 -5.97 13.14
CA VAL A 204 -13.88 -6.92 14.00
C VAL A 204 -13.59 -6.33 15.38
N HIS A 205 -13.42 -5.01 15.52
CA HIS A 205 -13.21 -4.35 16.81
C HIS A 205 -14.49 -4.11 17.60
N GLU A 206 -15.65 -3.98 16.97
CA GLU A 206 -16.93 -3.87 17.69
C GLU A 206 -17.33 -5.17 18.40
N THR A 207 -16.79 -6.32 18.03
CA THR A 207 -17.03 -7.59 18.72
C THR A 207 -16.12 -7.83 19.93
N SER A 208 -15.05 -7.07 20.12
CA SER A 208 -14.34 -7.02 21.39
C SER A 208 -14.93 -5.90 22.24
N ASN A 209 -16.04 -6.20 22.90
CA ASN A 209 -16.58 -5.38 24.00
C ASN A 209 -15.53 -5.28 25.11
N ASN A 210 -14.56 -4.41 24.94
CA ASN A 210 -13.79 -3.86 26.05
C ASN A 210 -14.77 -2.96 26.83
N ILE A 211 -15.56 -3.60 27.69
CA ILE A 211 -16.28 -2.89 28.74
C ILE A 211 -15.20 -2.18 29.54
N SER A 212 -15.05 -0.88 29.30
CA SER A 212 -14.15 -0.05 30.10
C SER A 212 -14.61 -0.16 31.52
N LEU A 213 -13.88 -0.91 32.34
CA LEU A 213 -14.11 -0.99 33.78
C LEU A 213 -13.79 0.32 34.49
N PHE A 214 -13.22 1.29 33.78
CA PHE A 214 -12.83 2.59 34.30
C PHE A 214 -13.98 3.35 35.01
N PRO A 215 -15.20 3.46 34.46
CA PRO A 215 -16.31 4.10 35.16
C PRO A 215 -16.69 3.39 36.46
N TRP A 216 -16.63 2.06 36.48
CA TRP A 216 -16.97 1.25 37.66
C TRP A 216 -15.94 1.40 38.78
N LEU A 217 -14.67 1.68 38.48
CA LEU A 217 -13.62 1.95 39.46
C LEU A 217 -13.66 3.43 39.95
N LEU A 218 -14.17 4.33 39.14
CA LEU A 218 -14.23 5.77 39.48
C LEU A 218 -15.29 6.06 40.56
N TRP A 219 -16.43 5.36 40.54
CA TRP A 219 -17.48 5.54 41.53
C TRP A 219 -17.06 5.20 42.96
N PRO A 220 -16.44 4.05 43.25
CA PRO A 220 -15.93 3.75 44.59
C PRO A 220 -14.87 4.74 45.07
N ALA A 221 -13.95 5.16 44.19
CA ALA A 221 -12.94 6.14 44.52
C ALA A 221 -13.55 7.51 44.88
N PHE A 222 -14.56 7.94 44.17
CA PHE A 222 -15.31 9.17 44.45
C PHE A 222 -16.04 9.09 45.81
N PHE A 223 -16.67 7.96 46.13
CA PHE A 223 -17.32 7.76 47.43
C PHE A 223 -16.33 7.75 48.60
N LEU A 224 -15.18 7.12 48.43
CA LEU A 224 -14.11 7.14 49.43
C LEU A 224 -13.61 8.55 49.68
N PHE A 225 -13.42 9.34 48.63
CA PHE A 225 -13.01 10.74 48.75
C PHE A 225 -14.06 11.60 49.46
N LEU A 226 -15.36 11.39 49.20
CA LEU A 226 -16.43 12.07 49.92
C LEU A 226 -16.45 11.71 51.41
N ILE A 227 -16.26 10.45 51.77
CA ILE A 227 -16.21 9.98 53.16
C ILE A 227 -15.01 10.64 53.87
N GLU A 228 -13.85 10.70 53.27
CA GLU A 228 -12.65 11.35 53.81
C GLU A 228 -12.89 12.85 54.04
N MET A 229 -13.52 13.53 53.09
CA MET A 229 -13.85 14.96 53.23
C MET A 229 -14.82 15.23 54.38
N ILE A 230 -15.84 14.38 54.56
CA ILE A 230 -16.81 14.51 55.66
C ILE A 230 -16.15 14.22 57.01
N MET A 231 -15.28 13.21 57.09
CA MET A 231 -14.53 12.88 58.32
C MET A 231 -13.56 14.01 58.70
N SER A 232 -12.85 14.57 57.74
CA SER A 232 -11.92 15.71 57.94
C SER A 232 -12.66 16.95 58.44
N MET A 233 -13.85 17.25 57.92
CA MET A 233 -14.71 18.34 58.41
C MET A 233 -15.15 18.11 59.86
N ASN A 234 -15.57 16.91 60.24
CA ASN A 234 -16.01 16.59 61.58
C ASN A 234 -14.90 16.66 62.61
N ILE A 235 -13.66 16.28 62.28
CA ILE A 235 -12.48 16.40 63.14
C ILE A 235 -12.14 17.88 63.36
N SER A 236 -12.23 18.72 62.32
CA SER A 236 -11.98 20.17 62.43
C SER A 236 -12.98 20.90 63.34
N ILE A 237 -14.26 20.46 63.35
CA ILE A 237 -15.31 21.03 64.21
C ILE A 237 -15.10 20.63 65.68
N LYS A 238 -14.70 19.37 65.95
CA LYS A 238 -14.41 18.94 67.36
C LYS A 238 -13.21 19.61 67.92
N THR A 239 -12.16 19.90 67.20
CA THR A 239 -10.95 20.59 67.69
C THR A 239 -11.24 22.09 68.06
N LYS A 240 -12.17 22.74 67.32
CA LYS A 240 -12.60 24.11 67.64
C LYS A 240 -13.51 24.20 68.85
N SER A 241 -14.25 23.16 69.21
CA SER A 241 -15.12 23.12 70.40
C SER A 241 -14.32 22.92 71.70
N ASN A 242 -13.20 22.20 71.67
CA ASN A 242 -12.37 21.90 72.87
C ASN A 242 -11.40 23.03 73.29
N ASN A 243 -11.21 24.08 72.48
CA ASN A 243 -10.38 25.24 72.76
C ASN A 243 -11.16 26.46 73.26
N ARG A 244 -12.42 26.29 73.72
CA ARG A 244 -13.29 27.35 74.26
C ARG A 244 -13.82 27.07 75.69
N THR A 245 -13.11 26.25 76.47
CA THR A 245 -13.36 26.09 77.88
C THR A 245 -12.09 26.44 78.67
#